data_bf8b7f75846cb250d5d8ce935e1b9b51
#
_entry.id   bf8b7f75846cb250d5d8ce935e1b9b51
#
_cell.length_a   1.000
_cell.length_b   1.000
_cell.length_c   1.000
_cell.angle_alpha   90.00
_cell.angle_beta   90.00
_cell.angle_gamma   90.00
#
_symmetry.space_group_name_H-M   'P 1'
#
loop_
_entity.id
_entity.type
_entity.pdbx_description
1 polymer ?
#
loop_
_entity_poly.entity_id
_entity_poly.type
_entity_poly.pdbx_seq_one_letter_code
_entity_poly.pdbx_strand_id
1 'polypeptide(L)'
;MIKIAADSQIPNLEIKLSEHFHAEYTLQHFSSNQLTSRDLKDVDALLVRSTTQVDEVLCGESQLQYVGSATAGINHLDTKYLDNQNIAWSHAPGCNAASVTHYVMAAIGELIQEGLFNVRQSVGIIGYGNIGKKLYQLLSALNVEVYAHDPFLKDLFLVEMDKILTCDLITIHVPYSQEGAHPTRELINQSHAKDLKDKILINTSRGGVVSEALVKESQDLIYVADVWLDEPTPSPAMIQKAFISTPHIGGYSIEGKLNGTSIIVNECARVFKCFKATSSTENHLINWPHGLENIVRDMHGYGFPL
;
A
#
# COMPACT_ATOMS: atom_id res chain seq x y z
N MET A 1 -3.73 26.87 21.81
CA MET A 1 -3.20 25.53 22.14
C MET A 1 -4.03 24.52 21.36
N ILE A 2 -3.40 23.74 20.51
CA ILE A 2 -4.06 22.80 19.58
C ILE A 2 -4.26 21.47 20.31
N LYS A 3 -5.46 20.89 20.24
CA LYS A 3 -5.77 19.60 20.88
C LYS A 3 -5.71 18.49 19.83
N ILE A 4 -4.79 17.54 20.00
CA ILE A 4 -4.56 16.43 19.10
C ILE A 4 -5.00 15.13 19.78
N ALA A 5 -5.89 14.37 19.14
CA ALA A 5 -6.19 12.99 19.51
C ALA A 5 -5.50 12.04 18.53
N ALA A 6 -4.84 11.01 19.02
CA ALA A 6 -4.05 10.11 18.19
C ALA A 6 -4.15 8.65 18.63
N ASP A 7 -4.18 7.74 17.64
CA ASP A 7 -4.06 6.30 17.88
C ASP A 7 -2.70 6.00 18.55
N SER A 8 -2.76 5.35 19.72
CA SER A 8 -1.60 5.03 20.56
C SER A 8 -0.55 4.15 19.89
N GLN A 9 -0.91 3.52 18.77
CA GLN A 9 -0.01 2.67 18.00
C GLN A 9 0.62 3.36 16.77
N ILE A 10 0.47 4.68 16.63
CA ILE A 10 1.23 5.46 15.65
C ILE A 10 2.67 5.60 16.20
N PRO A 11 3.68 4.99 15.53
CA PRO A 11 5.03 4.94 16.11
C PRO A 11 5.71 6.31 16.08
N ASN A 12 6.50 6.60 17.10
CA ASN A 12 7.33 7.82 17.24
C ASN A 12 6.55 9.15 17.06
N LEU A 13 5.23 9.14 17.31
CA LEU A 13 4.39 10.31 17.06
C LEU A 13 4.86 11.53 17.88
N GLU A 14 5.13 11.37 19.16
CA GLU A 14 5.57 12.46 20.05
C GLU A 14 6.90 13.06 19.57
N ILE A 15 7.84 12.20 19.14
CA ILE A 15 9.13 12.65 18.59
C ILE A 15 8.87 13.47 17.32
N LYS A 16 8.03 12.97 16.40
CA LYS A 16 7.73 13.67 15.14
C LYS A 16 6.98 14.97 15.36
N LEU A 17 6.05 15.01 16.31
CA LEU A 17 5.39 16.27 16.71
C LEU A 17 6.43 17.25 17.27
N SER A 18 7.34 16.85 18.15
CA SER A 18 8.37 17.73 18.69
C SER A 18 9.34 18.27 17.63
N GLU A 19 9.61 17.49 16.58
CA GLU A 19 10.49 17.89 15.47
C GLU A 19 9.84 18.89 14.50
N HIS A 20 8.56 18.72 14.20
CA HIS A 20 7.91 19.40 13.08
C HIS A 20 6.74 20.31 13.44
N PHE A 21 6.19 20.18 14.65
CA PHE A 21 5.01 20.92 15.08
C PHE A 21 5.41 22.00 16.10
N HIS A 22 5.48 23.25 15.67
CA HIS A 22 6.01 24.36 16.47
C HIS A 22 4.92 25.26 17.07
N ALA A 23 3.76 24.70 17.42
CA ALA A 23 2.73 25.36 18.21
C ALA A 23 2.56 24.66 19.56
N GLU A 24 1.99 25.35 20.55
CA GLU A 24 1.56 24.68 21.76
C GLU A 24 0.43 23.70 21.46
N TYR A 25 0.57 22.48 21.89
CA TYR A 25 -0.43 21.43 21.71
C TYR A 25 -0.59 20.56 22.96
N THR A 26 -1.74 19.91 23.05
CA THR A 26 -1.96 18.77 23.94
C THR A 26 -2.18 17.52 23.11
N LEU A 27 -1.62 16.40 23.53
CA LEU A 27 -1.77 15.11 22.87
C LEU A 27 -2.51 14.13 23.78
N GLN A 28 -3.62 13.61 23.28
CA GLN A 28 -4.38 12.55 23.90
C GLN A 28 -4.28 11.28 23.06
N HIS A 29 -3.85 10.19 23.68
CA HIS A 29 -3.83 8.89 23.03
C HIS A 29 -5.13 8.13 23.23
N PHE A 30 -5.55 7.40 22.19
CA PHE A 30 -6.68 6.48 22.26
C PHE A 30 -6.32 5.12 21.66
N SER A 31 -7.08 4.09 22.05
CA SER A 31 -7.12 2.81 21.36
C SER A 31 -8.24 2.83 20.32
N SER A 32 -7.97 2.37 19.09
CA SER A 32 -8.95 2.40 17.98
C SER A 32 -10.33 1.83 18.36
N ASN A 33 -10.37 0.85 19.25
CA ASN A 33 -11.60 0.18 19.67
C ASN A 33 -12.40 0.96 20.75
N GLN A 34 -11.85 2.05 21.28
CA GLN A 34 -12.43 2.79 22.41
C GLN A 34 -12.80 4.23 22.04
N LEU A 35 -12.39 4.71 20.86
CA LEU A 35 -12.68 6.08 20.43
C LEU A 35 -14.17 6.24 20.10
N THR A 36 -14.78 7.27 20.68
CA THR A 36 -16.17 7.66 20.47
C THR A 36 -16.28 9.12 20.04
N SER A 37 -17.44 9.52 19.48
CA SER A 37 -17.70 10.92 19.10
C SER A 37 -17.59 11.89 20.26
N ARG A 38 -17.86 11.45 21.49
CA ARG A 38 -17.75 12.28 22.70
C ARG A 38 -16.30 12.69 22.99
N ASP A 39 -15.35 11.81 22.66
CA ASP A 39 -13.93 12.06 22.88
C ASP A 39 -13.36 13.11 21.91
N LEU A 40 -14.08 13.37 20.80
CA LEU A 40 -13.68 14.33 19.77
C LEU A 40 -14.31 15.73 19.88
N LYS A 41 -15.18 15.99 20.86
CA LYS A 41 -15.91 17.25 20.95
C LYS A 41 -15.02 18.50 20.98
N ASP A 42 -13.88 18.41 21.65
CA ASP A 42 -12.95 19.52 21.85
C ASP A 42 -11.60 19.27 21.16
N VAL A 43 -11.56 18.39 20.17
CA VAL A 43 -10.34 18.00 19.45
C VAL A 43 -10.23 18.77 18.15
N ASP A 44 -9.04 19.33 17.87
CA ASP A 44 -8.76 20.08 16.65
C ASP A 44 -8.19 19.18 15.54
N ALA A 45 -7.38 18.17 15.91
CA ALA A 45 -6.77 17.24 14.98
C ALA A 45 -6.92 15.78 15.44
N LEU A 46 -7.30 14.91 14.52
CA LEU A 46 -7.42 13.46 14.74
C LEU A 46 -6.38 12.72 13.89
N LEU A 47 -5.50 11.95 14.51
CA LEU A 47 -4.49 11.14 13.85
C LEU A 47 -4.83 9.65 14.02
N VAL A 48 -5.08 8.95 12.91
CA VAL A 48 -5.57 7.58 12.91
C VAL A 48 -4.68 6.61 12.14
N ARG A 49 -4.98 5.34 12.28
CA ARG A 49 -4.54 4.25 11.41
C ARG A 49 -5.77 3.63 10.72
N SER A 50 -5.55 2.64 9.85
CA SER A 50 -6.62 1.96 9.11
C SER A 50 -7.65 1.22 9.97
N THR A 51 -7.42 1.06 11.26
CA THR A 51 -8.30 0.39 12.22
C THR A 51 -9.40 1.29 12.78
N THR A 52 -9.36 2.60 12.53
CA THR A 52 -10.36 3.57 12.97
C THR A 52 -11.19 4.02 11.76
N GLN A 53 -12.47 3.72 11.75
CA GLN A 53 -13.40 4.24 10.75
C GLN A 53 -13.67 5.72 11.04
N VAL A 54 -13.41 6.60 10.08
CA VAL A 54 -13.62 8.04 10.20
C VAL A 54 -14.75 8.46 9.27
N ASP A 55 -15.89 8.73 9.84
CA ASP A 55 -17.14 9.04 9.16
C ASP A 55 -18.00 10.03 9.97
N GLU A 56 -19.21 10.30 9.50
CA GLU A 56 -20.18 11.17 10.17
C GLU A 56 -20.52 10.69 11.59
N VAL A 57 -20.60 9.37 11.80
CA VAL A 57 -20.95 8.80 13.11
C VAL A 57 -19.89 9.16 14.16
N LEU A 58 -18.62 9.08 13.79
CA LEU A 58 -17.51 9.43 14.67
C LEU A 58 -17.31 10.94 14.79
N CYS A 59 -17.40 11.68 13.69
CA CYS A 59 -16.95 13.09 13.62
C CYS A 59 -18.08 14.11 13.68
N GLY A 60 -19.37 13.71 13.61
CA GLY A 60 -20.49 14.61 13.41
C GLY A 60 -20.72 15.66 14.51
N GLU A 61 -20.28 15.40 15.75
CA GLU A 61 -20.36 16.34 16.87
C GLU A 61 -19.00 17.01 17.20
N SER A 62 -17.99 16.81 16.38
CA SER A 62 -16.63 17.32 16.61
C SER A 62 -16.41 18.70 16.01
N GLN A 63 -15.35 19.39 16.46
CA GLN A 63 -14.84 20.61 15.86
C GLN A 63 -13.52 20.39 15.11
N LEU A 64 -13.33 19.17 14.59
CA LEU A 64 -12.11 18.80 13.88
C LEU A 64 -11.81 19.74 12.72
N GLN A 65 -10.58 20.17 12.64
CA GLN A 65 -10.04 20.94 11.52
C GLN A 65 -9.16 20.06 10.62
N TYR A 66 -8.64 18.94 11.17
CA TYR A 66 -7.75 18.04 10.43
C TYR A 66 -7.93 16.58 10.85
N VAL A 67 -7.87 15.69 9.84
CA VAL A 67 -7.76 14.24 10.01
C VAL A 67 -6.55 13.74 9.25
N GLY A 68 -5.61 13.09 9.94
CA GLY A 68 -4.42 12.46 9.34
C GLY A 68 -4.42 10.95 9.50
N SER A 69 -4.34 10.21 8.39
CA SER A 69 -4.19 8.75 8.42
C SER A 69 -2.75 8.32 8.16
N ALA A 70 -2.10 7.70 9.15
CA ALA A 70 -0.71 7.22 9.05
C ALA A 70 -0.56 5.97 8.16
N THR A 71 -1.48 5.76 7.20
CA THR A 71 -1.50 4.61 6.29
C THR A 71 -1.60 5.05 4.84
N ALA A 72 -1.14 4.19 3.93
CA ALA A 72 -1.19 4.47 2.49
C ALA A 72 -2.63 4.40 1.93
N GLY A 73 -3.46 3.53 2.46
CA GLY A 73 -4.86 3.37 2.04
C GLY A 73 -5.81 4.32 2.76
N ILE A 74 -6.97 4.60 2.15
CA ILE A 74 -7.99 5.53 2.66
C ILE A 74 -9.38 4.91 2.84
N ASN A 75 -9.52 3.59 2.72
CA ASN A 75 -10.83 2.91 2.76
C ASN A 75 -11.62 3.13 4.06
N HIS A 76 -10.92 3.50 5.15
CA HIS A 76 -11.48 3.80 6.46
C HIS A 76 -11.82 5.29 6.65
N LEU A 77 -11.59 6.14 5.64
CA LEU A 77 -11.94 7.56 5.65
C LEU A 77 -13.14 7.83 4.74
N ASP A 78 -14.21 8.38 5.27
CA ASP A 78 -15.26 8.98 4.44
C ASP A 78 -14.81 10.35 3.96
N THR A 79 -14.02 10.36 2.89
CA THR A 79 -13.46 11.60 2.33
C THR A 79 -14.53 12.55 1.83
N LYS A 80 -15.67 12.04 1.34
CA LYS A 80 -16.80 12.88 0.90
C LYS A 80 -17.42 13.63 2.07
N TYR A 81 -17.58 12.95 3.20
CA TYR A 81 -18.05 13.59 4.43
C TYR A 81 -17.05 14.67 4.90
N LEU A 82 -15.76 14.33 4.99
CA LEU A 82 -14.73 15.28 5.43
C LEU A 82 -14.68 16.53 4.53
N ASP A 83 -14.72 16.35 3.22
CA ASP A 83 -14.74 17.46 2.25
C ASP A 83 -15.99 18.33 2.43
N ASN A 84 -17.17 17.73 2.62
CA ASN A 84 -18.43 18.46 2.83
C ASN A 84 -18.44 19.26 4.14
N GLN A 85 -17.74 18.78 5.16
CA GLN A 85 -17.61 19.48 6.45
C GLN A 85 -16.44 20.48 6.47
N ASN A 86 -15.69 20.64 5.38
CA ASN A 86 -14.46 21.43 5.30
C ASN A 86 -13.40 21.00 6.34
N ILE A 87 -13.36 19.73 6.68
CA ILE A 87 -12.30 19.15 7.50
C ILE A 87 -11.14 18.77 6.58
N ALA A 88 -10.01 19.42 6.77
CA ALA A 88 -8.80 19.06 6.01
C ALA A 88 -8.39 17.63 6.36
N TRP A 89 -7.99 16.86 5.37
CA TRP A 89 -7.52 15.50 5.62
C TRP A 89 -6.31 15.13 4.77
N SER A 90 -5.51 14.22 5.29
CA SER A 90 -4.42 13.62 4.53
C SER A 90 -4.24 12.16 4.91
N HIS A 91 -3.54 11.45 4.03
CA HIS A 91 -3.07 10.10 4.28
C HIS A 91 -1.58 10.00 3.92
N ALA A 92 -0.97 8.82 4.02
CA ALA A 92 0.45 8.65 3.78
C ALA A 92 0.74 7.83 2.49
N PRO A 93 0.46 8.37 1.29
CA PRO A 93 0.66 7.65 0.04
C PRO A 93 2.13 7.29 -0.15
N GLY A 94 2.40 6.03 -0.49
CA GLY A 94 3.74 5.54 -0.75
C GLY A 94 4.62 5.34 0.49
N CYS A 95 4.13 5.58 1.71
CA CYS A 95 4.92 5.38 2.94
C CYS A 95 5.51 3.97 3.04
N ASN A 96 4.79 2.96 2.58
CA ASN A 96 5.16 1.55 2.59
C ASN A 96 5.59 1.00 1.22
N ALA A 97 5.78 1.85 0.21
CA ALA A 97 6.06 1.38 -1.15
C ALA A 97 7.34 0.55 -1.25
N ALA A 98 8.39 0.90 -0.50
CA ALA A 98 9.61 0.10 -0.46
C ALA A 98 9.35 -1.31 0.11
N SER A 99 8.58 -1.39 1.19
CA SER A 99 8.22 -2.67 1.81
C SER A 99 7.46 -3.59 0.84
N VAL A 100 6.42 -3.07 0.16
CA VAL A 100 5.67 -3.85 -0.83
C VAL A 100 6.57 -4.26 -2.00
N THR A 101 7.46 -3.37 -2.46
CA THR A 101 8.44 -3.71 -3.51
C THR A 101 9.34 -4.87 -3.06
N HIS A 102 9.85 -4.84 -1.83
CA HIS A 102 10.66 -5.92 -1.28
C HIS A 102 9.88 -7.23 -1.14
N TYR A 103 8.63 -7.17 -0.72
CA TYR A 103 7.75 -8.34 -0.66
C TYR A 103 7.58 -8.99 -2.05
N VAL A 104 7.28 -8.19 -3.08
CA VAL A 104 7.15 -8.71 -4.46
C VAL A 104 8.47 -9.32 -4.96
N MET A 105 9.60 -8.67 -4.67
CA MET A 105 10.92 -9.20 -5.04
C MET A 105 11.24 -10.51 -4.31
N ALA A 106 10.85 -10.64 -3.03
CA ALA A 106 10.99 -11.88 -2.28
C ALA A 106 10.12 -13.00 -2.86
N ALA A 107 8.87 -12.69 -3.21
CA ALA A 107 7.98 -13.65 -3.88
C ALA A 107 8.54 -14.11 -5.24
N ILE A 108 9.11 -13.18 -6.04
CA ILE A 108 9.81 -13.53 -7.29
C ILE A 108 11.02 -14.42 -7.01
N GLY A 109 11.79 -14.13 -5.95
CA GLY A 109 12.92 -14.95 -5.52
C GLY A 109 12.51 -16.38 -5.19
N GLU A 110 11.42 -16.56 -4.45
CA GLU A 110 10.85 -17.88 -4.14
C GLU A 110 10.42 -18.63 -5.39
N LEU A 111 9.73 -17.94 -6.31
CA LEU A 111 9.32 -18.52 -7.60
C LEU A 111 10.52 -18.98 -8.45
N ILE A 112 11.65 -18.27 -8.38
CA ILE A 112 12.89 -18.66 -9.04
C ILE A 112 13.49 -19.90 -8.37
N GLN A 113 13.52 -19.94 -7.06
CA GLN A 113 14.06 -21.07 -6.28
C GLN A 113 13.29 -22.36 -6.53
N GLU A 114 11.96 -22.27 -6.66
CA GLU A 114 11.08 -23.38 -7.01
C GLU A 114 11.08 -23.74 -8.51
N GLY A 115 11.85 -23.02 -9.33
CA GLY A 115 11.96 -23.27 -10.78
C GLY A 115 10.71 -22.87 -11.57
N LEU A 116 9.81 -22.10 -10.97
CA LEU A 116 8.56 -21.65 -11.57
C LEU A 116 8.73 -20.35 -12.39
N PHE A 117 9.78 -19.59 -12.13
CA PHE A 117 10.13 -18.38 -12.86
C PHE A 117 11.64 -18.30 -13.08
N ASN A 118 12.08 -17.59 -14.12
CA ASN A 118 13.49 -17.26 -14.33
C ASN A 118 13.65 -15.85 -14.92
N VAL A 119 14.82 -15.26 -14.75
CA VAL A 119 15.11 -13.86 -15.11
C VAL A 119 15.09 -13.55 -16.62
N ARG A 120 14.96 -14.57 -17.46
CA ARG A 120 14.81 -14.41 -18.93
C ARG A 120 13.35 -14.27 -19.35
N GLN A 121 12.43 -14.55 -18.42
CA GLN A 121 10.99 -14.37 -18.61
C GLN A 121 10.59 -12.93 -18.34
N SER A 122 9.48 -12.51 -18.95
CA SER A 122 8.99 -11.15 -18.91
C SER A 122 8.10 -10.89 -17.68
N VAL A 123 8.16 -9.65 -17.17
CA VAL A 123 7.31 -9.17 -16.07
C VAL A 123 6.42 -8.03 -16.54
N GLY A 124 5.12 -8.16 -16.30
CA GLY A 124 4.10 -7.13 -16.52
C GLY A 124 3.70 -6.47 -15.18
N ILE A 125 3.71 -5.15 -15.14
CA ILE A 125 3.30 -4.37 -13.96
C ILE A 125 2.00 -3.64 -14.30
N ILE A 126 0.94 -3.90 -13.54
CA ILE A 126 -0.33 -3.18 -13.63
C ILE A 126 -0.37 -2.11 -12.51
N GLY A 127 -0.38 -0.84 -12.90
CA GLY A 127 -0.27 0.32 -12.01
C GLY A 127 1.16 0.84 -11.89
N TYR A 128 1.41 2.05 -12.38
CA TYR A 128 2.74 2.70 -12.37
C TYR A 128 2.81 3.85 -11.36
N GLY A 129 2.27 3.58 -10.15
CA GLY A 129 2.32 4.46 -8.98
C GLY A 129 3.61 4.31 -8.16
N ASN A 130 3.51 4.57 -6.84
CA ASN A 130 4.67 4.52 -5.91
C ASN A 130 5.38 3.16 -5.87
N ILE A 131 4.63 2.05 -5.97
CA ILE A 131 5.17 0.69 -5.94
C ILE A 131 5.64 0.30 -7.35
N GLY A 132 4.78 0.43 -8.35
CA GLY A 132 5.08 0.02 -9.72
C GLY A 132 6.32 0.69 -10.30
N LYS A 133 6.53 1.99 -10.02
CA LYS A 133 7.76 2.71 -10.43
C LYS A 133 9.02 2.12 -9.82
N LYS A 134 8.99 1.84 -8.50
CA LYS A 134 10.15 1.25 -7.81
C LYS A 134 10.47 -0.15 -8.33
N LEU A 135 9.42 -0.97 -8.50
CA LEU A 135 9.56 -2.33 -9.01
C LEU A 135 10.08 -2.34 -10.45
N TYR A 136 9.54 -1.49 -11.32
CA TYR A 136 10.02 -1.32 -12.70
C TYR A 136 11.52 -0.96 -12.74
N GLN A 137 11.93 0.03 -11.95
CA GLN A 137 13.33 0.46 -11.87
C GLN A 137 14.24 -0.67 -11.39
N LEU A 138 13.82 -1.40 -10.36
CA LEU A 138 14.60 -2.48 -9.78
C LEU A 138 14.74 -3.66 -10.75
N LEU A 139 13.65 -4.12 -11.36
CA LEU A 139 13.68 -5.21 -12.35
C LEU A 139 14.48 -4.83 -13.59
N SER A 140 14.35 -3.59 -14.09
CA SER A 140 15.15 -3.08 -15.21
C SER A 140 16.64 -3.06 -14.88
N ALA A 141 17.02 -2.66 -13.66
CA ALA A 141 18.42 -2.65 -13.22
C ALA A 141 19.01 -4.08 -13.11
N LEU A 142 18.16 -5.08 -12.93
CA LEU A 142 18.51 -6.51 -12.93
C LEU A 142 18.46 -7.15 -14.34
N ASN A 143 18.26 -6.36 -15.38
CA ASN A 143 18.14 -6.78 -16.77
C ASN A 143 16.97 -7.77 -17.04
N VAL A 144 15.91 -7.69 -16.24
CA VAL A 144 14.65 -8.40 -16.51
C VAL A 144 13.87 -7.64 -17.57
N GLU A 145 13.27 -8.34 -18.51
CA GLU A 145 12.34 -7.74 -19.48
C GLU A 145 11.05 -7.32 -18.75
N VAL A 146 10.83 -6.00 -18.58
CA VAL A 146 9.73 -5.48 -17.79
C VAL A 146 8.88 -4.48 -18.57
N TYR A 147 7.56 -4.63 -18.47
CA TYR A 147 6.55 -3.75 -19.05
C TYR A 147 5.66 -3.19 -17.95
N ALA A 148 5.14 -1.98 -18.14
CA ALA A 148 4.22 -1.36 -17.20
C ALA A 148 3.01 -0.77 -17.94
N HIS A 149 1.84 -0.87 -17.31
CA HIS A 149 0.59 -0.29 -17.76
C HIS A 149 -0.02 0.59 -16.66
N ASP A 150 -0.43 1.80 -17.04
CA ASP A 150 -1.22 2.70 -16.19
C ASP A 150 -2.07 3.60 -17.10
N PRO A 151 -3.39 3.47 -17.13
CA PRO A 151 -4.25 4.20 -18.06
C PRO A 151 -4.37 5.70 -17.73
N PHE A 152 -3.92 6.14 -16.54
CA PHE A 152 -3.94 7.54 -16.13
C PHE A 152 -2.67 8.31 -16.51
N LEU A 153 -1.63 7.61 -16.96
CA LEU A 153 -0.35 8.20 -17.34
C LEU A 153 -0.14 8.12 -18.85
N LYS A 154 0.56 9.11 -19.41
CA LYS A 154 0.86 9.20 -20.84
C LYS A 154 2.37 9.13 -21.13
N ASP A 155 3.06 8.25 -20.43
CA ASP A 155 4.49 8.06 -20.65
C ASP A 155 4.73 7.11 -21.83
N LEU A 156 5.68 7.45 -22.71
CA LEU A 156 5.93 6.74 -23.98
C LEU A 156 6.37 5.28 -23.82
N PHE A 157 6.88 4.90 -22.67
CA PHE A 157 7.31 3.51 -22.40
C PHE A 157 6.21 2.64 -21.79
N LEU A 158 5.09 3.24 -21.36
CA LEU A 158 3.93 2.47 -20.89
C LEU A 158 3.25 1.77 -22.08
N VAL A 159 2.77 0.56 -21.79
CA VAL A 159 2.13 -0.29 -22.80
C VAL A 159 0.64 -0.48 -22.51
N GLU A 160 -0.11 -0.94 -23.51
CA GLU A 160 -1.51 -1.33 -23.33
C GLU A 160 -1.63 -2.63 -22.50
N MET A 161 -2.81 -2.84 -21.90
CA MET A 161 -3.10 -4.01 -21.06
C MET A 161 -2.84 -5.33 -21.79
N ASP A 162 -3.17 -5.41 -23.08
CA ASP A 162 -2.96 -6.61 -23.88
C ASP A 162 -1.48 -7.05 -23.91
N LYS A 163 -0.55 -6.08 -23.93
CA LYS A 163 0.88 -6.38 -23.83
C LYS A 163 1.25 -6.93 -22.44
N ILE A 164 0.67 -6.40 -21.37
CA ILE A 164 0.88 -6.93 -20.01
C ILE A 164 0.40 -8.38 -19.92
N LEU A 165 -0.75 -8.68 -20.49
CA LEU A 165 -1.32 -10.03 -20.51
C LEU A 165 -0.47 -11.03 -21.30
N THR A 166 0.49 -10.61 -22.13
CA THR A 166 1.46 -11.52 -22.77
C THR A 166 2.64 -11.90 -21.87
N CYS A 167 2.90 -11.15 -20.79
CA CYS A 167 4.03 -11.42 -19.90
C CYS A 167 3.88 -12.73 -19.12
N ASP A 168 4.99 -13.33 -18.72
CA ASP A 168 5.04 -14.61 -18.00
C ASP A 168 4.63 -14.44 -16.52
N LEU A 169 5.00 -13.31 -15.92
CA LEU A 169 4.62 -12.91 -14.57
C LEU A 169 3.93 -11.57 -14.62
N ILE A 170 2.79 -11.44 -13.96
CA ILE A 170 2.02 -10.19 -13.85
C ILE A 170 1.90 -9.83 -12.38
N THR A 171 2.20 -8.57 -12.03
CA THR A 171 2.04 -8.06 -10.66
C THR A 171 1.18 -6.80 -10.65
N ILE A 172 0.31 -6.70 -9.64
CA ILE A 172 -0.77 -5.70 -9.60
C ILE A 172 -0.56 -4.73 -8.45
N HIS A 173 -0.55 -3.42 -8.77
CA HIS A 173 -0.30 -2.31 -7.83
C HIS A 173 -1.26 -1.13 -8.07
N VAL A 174 -2.55 -1.41 -8.12
CA VAL A 174 -3.62 -0.42 -8.32
C VAL A 174 -4.45 -0.24 -7.05
N PRO A 175 -5.07 0.93 -6.81
CA PRO A 175 -6.10 1.07 -5.79
C PRO A 175 -7.34 0.26 -6.18
N TYR A 176 -8.18 -0.12 -5.20
CA TYR A 176 -9.49 -0.68 -5.49
C TYR A 176 -10.51 0.43 -5.77
N SER A 177 -11.18 0.34 -6.90
CA SER A 177 -12.28 1.24 -7.26
C SER A 177 -13.39 0.48 -7.99
N GLN A 178 -14.63 0.86 -7.72
CA GLN A 178 -15.82 0.29 -8.41
C GLN A 178 -16.32 1.20 -9.52
N GLU A 179 -15.97 2.47 -9.46
CA GLU A 179 -16.44 3.52 -10.36
C GLU A 179 -15.25 4.34 -10.90
N GLY A 180 -15.53 5.22 -11.86
CA GLY A 180 -14.56 6.10 -12.49
C GLY A 180 -14.21 5.66 -13.92
N ALA A 181 -13.25 6.33 -14.53
CA ALA A 181 -12.87 6.07 -15.93
C ALA A 181 -12.22 4.70 -16.14
N HIS A 182 -11.53 4.18 -15.12
CA HIS A 182 -10.83 2.89 -15.15
C HIS A 182 -11.05 2.17 -13.80
N PRO A 183 -12.25 1.55 -13.59
CA PRO A 183 -12.52 0.81 -12.36
C PRO A 183 -11.63 -0.41 -12.26
N THR A 184 -11.26 -0.77 -11.03
CA THR A 184 -10.32 -1.86 -10.77
C THR A 184 -10.95 -3.08 -10.08
N ARG A 185 -12.26 -3.01 -9.76
CA ARG A 185 -13.00 -4.19 -9.32
C ARG A 185 -12.96 -5.26 -10.39
N GLU A 186 -12.47 -6.46 -10.01
CA GLU A 186 -12.30 -7.59 -10.92
C GLU A 186 -11.58 -7.18 -12.23
N LEU A 187 -10.58 -6.30 -12.11
CA LEU A 187 -9.74 -5.86 -13.23
C LEU A 187 -9.17 -7.06 -13.98
N ILE A 188 -8.77 -8.08 -13.24
CA ILE A 188 -8.39 -9.39 -13.77
C ILE A 188 -9.52 -10.38 -13.42
N ASN A 189 -10.18 -10.91 -14.45
CA ASN A 189 -11.39 -11.73 -14.31
C ASN A 189 -11.42 -12.86 -15.37
N GLN A 190 -12.52 -13.61 -15.44
CA GLN A 190 -12.68 -14.79 -16.31
C GLN A 190 -12.45 -14.52 -17.79
N SER A 191 -12.62 -13.30 -18.29
CA SER A 191 -12.32 -12.99 -19.69
C SER A 191 -10.84 -13.16 -20.01
N HIS A 192 -9.96 -13.05 -19.01
CA HIS A 192 -8.51 -13.18 -19.12
C HIS A 192 -8.00 -14.63 -18.87
N ALA A 193 -8.89 -15.59 -18.63
CA ALA A 193 -8.50 -16.94 -18.24
C ALA A 193 -7.57 -17.62 -19.27
N LYS A 194 -7.77 -17.35 -20.56
CA LYS A 194 -6.93 -17.91 -21.64
C LYS A 194 -5.54 -17.27 -21.66
N ASP A 195 -5.48 -15.96 -21.41
CA ASP A 195 -4.23 -15.19 -21.42
C ASP A 195 -3.37 -15.50 -20.19
N LEU A 196 -4.00 -15.95 -19.09
CA LEU A 196 -3.33 -16.27 -17.82
C LEU A 196 -2.94 -17.75 -17.67
N LYS A 197 -3.21 -18.57 -18.69
CA LYS A 197 -2.79 -19.97 -18.67
C LYS A 197 -1.27 -20.09 -18.57
N ASP A 198 -0.79 -20.95 -17.67
CA ASP A 198 0.65 -21.21 -17.42
C ASP A 198 1.44 -19.95 -16.98
N LYS A 199 0.77 -18.97 -16.36
CA LYS A 199 1.39 -17.71 -15.92
C LYS A 199 1.38 -17.56 -14.41
N ILE A 200 2.11 -16.55 -13.96
CA ILE A 200 2.20 -16.16 -12.56
C ILE A 200 1.46 -14.83 -12.37
N LEU A 201 0.58 -14.76 -11.38
CA LEU A 201 -0.15 -13.55 -11.00
C LEU A 201 0.09 -13.22 -9.55
N ILE A 202 0.67 -12.04 -9.28
CA ILE A 202 0.95 -11.53 -7.93
C ILE A 202 -0.02 -10.40 -7.61
N ASN A 203 -0.80 -10.54 -6.55
CA ASN A 203 -1.67 -9.47 -6.05
C ASN A 203 -1.25 -9.01 -4.65
N THR A 204 -0.66 -7.83 -4.60
CA THR A 204 -0.30 -7.11 -3.37
C THR A 204 -1.05 -5.78 -3.26
N SER A 205 -2.11 -5.60 -4.03
CA SER A 205 -2.87 -4.35 -4.08
C SER A 205 -4.08 -4.36 -3.13
N ARG A 206 -5.18 -4.97 -3.55
CA ARG A 206 -6.41 -5.14 -2.74
C ARG A 206 -7.12 -6.43 -3.14
N GLY A 207 -7.82 -7.04 -2.18
CA GLY A 207 -8.81 -8.07 -2.47
C GLY A 207 -9.90 -7.53 -3.40
N GLY A 208 -10.42 -8.40 -4.29
CA GLY A 208 -11.45 -8.02 -5.27
C GLY A 208 -10.92 -7.31 -6.53
N VAL A 209 -9.62 -7.00 -6.64
CA VAL A 209 -8.99 -6.57 -7.90
C VAL A 209 -8.83 -7.77 -8.85
N VAL A 210 -8.58 -8.93 -8.31
CA VAL A 210 -8.58 -10.21 -9.02
C VAL A 210 -9.85 -10.97 -8.65
N SER A 211 -10.56 -11.48 -9.66
CA SER A 211 -11.75 -12.32 -9.45
C SER A 211 -11.37 -13.65 -8.79
N GLU A 212 -11.97 -13.94 -7.64
CA GLU A 212 -11.77 -15.22 -6.96
C GLU A 212 -12.23 -16.42 -7.80
N ALA A 213 -13.30 -16.24 -8.60
CA ALA A 213 -13.78 -17.30 -9.48
C ALA A 213 -12.72 -17.66 -10.53
N LEU A 214 -12.06 -16.66 -11.14
CA LEU A 214 -10.94 -16.90 -12.05
C LEU A 214 -9.86 -17.74 -11.40
N VAL A 215 -9.40 -17.35 -10.20
CA VAL A 215 -8.31 -18.05 -9.51
C VAL A 215 -8.71 -19.47 -9.12
N LYS A 216 -9.94 -19.67 -8.62
CA LYS A 216 -10.46 -21.00 -8.22
C LYS A 216 -10.58 -21.96 -9.40
N GLU A 217 -11.02 -21.45 -10.56
CA GLU A 217 -11.29 -22.25 -11.76
C GLU A 217 -10.01 -22.51 -12.58
N SER A 218 -9.00 -21.65 -12.48
CA SER A 218 -7.74 -21.81 -13.20
C SER A 218 -6.87 -22.91 -12.58
N GLN A 219 -6.52 -23.94 -13.35
CA GLN A 219 -5.65 -25.03 -12.87
C GLN A 219 -4.17 -24.69 -13.05
N ASP A 220 -3.83 -23.99 -14.10
CA ASP A 220 -2.45 -23.74 -14.54
C ASP A 220 -1.96 -22.33 -14.14
N LEU A 221 -2.75 -21.52 -13.40
CA LEU A 221 -2.35 -20.23 -12.89
C LEU A 221 -1.64 -20.37 -11.54
N ILE A 222 -0.42 -19.86 -11.44
CA ILE A 222 0.31 -19.73 -10.19
C ILE A 222 -0.11 -18.38 -9.56
N TYR A 223 -0.80 -18.42 -8.43
CA TYR A 223 -1.31 -17.24 -7.77
C TYR A 223 -0.55 -16.93 -6.47
N VAL A 224 -0.05 -15.70 -6.34
CA VAL A 224 0.59 -15.18 -5.13
C VAL A 224 -0.27 -14.05 -4.59
N ALA A 225 -0.69 -14.13 -3.34
CA ALA A 225 -1.58 -13.15 -2.73
C ALA A 225 -1.14 -12.72 -1.33
N ASP A 226 -1.07 -11.42 -1.16
CA ASP A 226 -0.93 -10.78 0.17
C ASP A 226 -2.25 -10.16 0.64
N VAL A 227 -3.23 -10.02 -0.26
CA VAL A 227 -4.50 -9.31 -0.02
C VAL A 227 -5.69 -10.18 -0.42
N TRP A 228 -6.81 -10.03 0.30
CA TRP A 228 -7.93 -10.94 0.17
C TRP A 228 -9.26 -10.18 0.14
N LEU A 229 -10.25 -10.79 -0.51
CA LEU A 229 -11.63 -10.37 -0.32
C LEU A 229 -12.06 -10.77 1.11
N ASP A 230 -12.90 -9.96 1.73
CA ASP A 230 -13.46 -10.17 3.07
C ASP A 230 -12.40 -10.30 4.19
N GLU A 231 -11.29 -9.54 4.11
CA GLU A 231 -10.37 -9.42 5.24
C GLU A 231 -11.10 -8.93 6.51
N PRO A 232 -10.85 -9.48 7.68
CA PRO A 232 -9.76 -10.41 8.04
C PRO A 232 -10.11 -11.90 7.93
N THR A 233 -11.22 -12.28 7.32
CA THR A 233 -11.72 -13.68 7.20
C THR A 233 -11.79 -14.13 5.73
N PRO A 234 -10.64 -14.25 5.03
CA PRO A 234 -10.62 -14.65 3.63
C PRO A 234 -11.11 -16.08 3.41
N SER A 235 -11.54 -16.37 2.20
CA SER A 235 -11.98 -17.70 1.78
C SER A 235 -10.85 -18.73 1.98
N PRO A 236 -11.07 -19.82 2.76
CA PRO A 236 -10.07 -20.88 2.92
C PRO A 236 -9.65 -21.51 1.57
N ALA A 237 -10.57 -21.61 0.63
CA ALA A 237 -10.29 -22.14 -0.70
C ALA A 237 -9.32 -21.24 -1.49
N MET A 238 -9.38 -19.92 -1.29
CA MET A 238 -8.44 -18.98 -1.92
C MET A 238 -7.05 -19.08 -1.29
N ILE A 239 -6.97 -19.21 0.04
CA ILE A 239 -5.70 -19.40 0.76
C ILE A 239 -5.01 -20.68 0.27
N GLN A 240 -5.75 -21.77 0.14
CA GLN A 240 -5.21 -23.06 -0.33
C GLN A 240 -4.81 -23.05 -1.81
N LYS A 241 -5.48 -22.23 -2.63
CA LYS A 241 -5.19 -22.10 -4.06
C LYS A 241 -3.93 -21.27 -4.34
N ALA A 242 -3.62 -20.31 -3.46
CA ALA A 242 -2.44 -19.48 -3.64
C ALA A 242 -1.15 -20.27 -3.37
N PHE A 243 -0.17 -20.12 -4.25
CA PHE A 243 1.18 -20.67 -4.08
C PHE A 243 1.90 -20.02 -2.89
N ILE A 244 1.79 -18.67 -2.79
CA ILE A 244 2.19 -17.92 -1.60
C ILE A 244 0.94 -17.19 -1.10
N SER A 245 0.62 -17.36 0.18
CA SER A 245 -0.50 -16.69 0.84
C SER A 245 -0.02 -16.04 2.12
N THR A 246 -0.20 -14.70 2.23
CA THR A 246 0.19 -13.95 3.42
C THR A 246 -0.96 -13.05 3.90
N PRO A 247 -1.03 -12.73 5.21
CA PRO A 247 -2.14 -12.01 5.81
C PRO A 247 -1.96 -10.48 5.74
N HIS A 248 -1.84 -9.92 4.52
CA HIS A 248 -1.71 -8.49 4.23
C HIS A 248 -0.51 -7.84 4.94
N ILE A 249 0.66 -8.45 4.80
CA ILE A 249 1.90 -8.04 5.48
C ILE A 249 2.89 -7.32 4.56
N GLY A 250 2.72 -7.35 3.24
CA GLY A 250 3.67 -6.79 2.28
C GLY A 250 4.01 -5.32 2.52
N GLY A 251 3.04 -4.55 3.03
CA GLY A 251 3.23 -3.14 3.43
C GLY A 251 3.64 -2.93 4.89
N TYR A 252 3.81 -3.99 5.68
CA TYR A 252 3.99 -3.90 7.12
C TYR A 252 5.47 -3.86 7.50
N SER A 253 6.06 -2.67 7.53
CA SER A 253 7.45 -2.45 7.94
C SER A 253 7.58 -1.31 8.95
N ILE A 254 8.66 -1.30 9.70
CA ILE A 254 8.99 -0.22 10.65
C ILE A 254 9.16 1.09 9.89
N GLU A 255 9.93 1.09 8.81
CA GLU A 255 10.20 2.26 7.98
C GLU A 255 8.90 2.82 7.36
N GLY A 256 8.04 1.96 6.83
CA GLY A 256 6.74 2.36 6.28
C GLY A 256 5.86 3.06 7.31
N LYS A 257 5.83 2.54 8.54
CA LYS A 257 5.09 3.14 9.64
C LYS A 257 5.66 4.49 10.08
N LEU A 258 6.99 4.58 10.21
CA LEU A 258 7.68 5.84 10.56
C LEU A 258 7.49 6.92 9.49
N ASN A 259 7.56 6.53 8.21
CA ASN A 259 7.28 7.41 7.09
C ASN A 259 5.82 7.91 7.13
N GLY A 260 4.88 7.02 7.42
CA GLY A 260 3.47 7.37 7.58
C GLY A 260 3.26 8.42 8.66
N THR A 261 3.87 8.22 9.83
CA THR A 261 3.84 9.19 10.95
C THR A 261 4.40 10.55 10.51
N SER A 262 5.57 10.55 9.85
CA SER A 262 6.21 11.81 9.41
C SER A 262 5.33 12.59 8.41
N ILE A 263 4.70 11.90 7.46
CA ILE A 263 3.84 12.52 6.46
C ILE A 263 2.65 13.22 7.12
N ILE A 264 1.91 12.52 7.98
CA ILE A 264 0.70 13.10 8.59
C ILE A 264 1.00 14.20 9.59
N VAL A 265 2.12 14.13 10.31
CA VAL A 265 2.57 15.20 11.22
C VAL A 265 2.94 16.45 10.43
N ASN A 266 3.65 16.31 9.32
CA ASN A 266 4.00 17.42 8.45
C ASN A 266 2.74 18.10 7.86
N GLU A 267 1.76 17.33 7.40
CA GLU A 267 0.52 17.88 6.87
C GLU A 267 -0.32 18.54 8.00
N CYS A 268 -0.39 17.93 9.17
CA CYS A 268 -1.00 18.55 10.35
C CYS A 268 -0.37 19.91 10.63
N ALA A 269 0.96 19.98 10.69
CA ALA A 269 1.68 21.22 10.94
C ALA A 269 1.43 22.28 9.85
N ARG A 270 1.22 21.89 8.60
CA ARG A 270 0.84 22.81 7.51
C ARG A 270 -0.56 23.38 7.69
N VAL A 271 -1.56 22.54 8.03
CA VAL A 271 -2.93 22.95 8.26
C VAL A 271 -2.99 24.00 9.38
N PHE A 272 -2.30 23.75 10.48
CA PHE A 272 -2.24 24.70 11.61
C PHE A 272 -1.21 25.82 11.44
N LYS A 273 -0.55 25.94 10.28
CA LYS A 273 0.45 26.97 9.97
C LYS A 273 1.61 27.05 10.97
N CYS A 274 1.98 25.89 11.53
CA CYS A 274 3.05 25.77 12.52
C CYS A 274 4.21 24.87 12.04
N PHE A 275 4.33 24.71 10.72
CA PHE A 275 5.38 23.92 10.09
C PHE A 275 6.71 24.68 10.05
N LYS A 276 7.79 24.01 10.46
CA LYS A 276 9.16 24.47 10.24
C LYS A 276 9.76 23.71 9.06
N ALA A 277 10.10 24.41 8.01
CA ALA A 277 10.81 23.81 6.88
C ALA A 277 12.17 23.27 7.37
N THR A 278 12.31 21.96 7.47
CA THR A 278 13.61 21.33 7.62
C THR A 278 14.22 21.17 6.23
N SER A 279 15.42 21.68 6.04
CA SER A 279 16.20 21.46 4.82
C SER A 279 16.55 19.97 4.73
N SER A 280 16.27 19.40 3.54
CA SER A 280 16.68 18.07 3.04
C SER A 280 15.93 16.84 3.56
N THR A 281 15.10 16.31 2.67
CA THR A 281 14.88 14.87 2.54
C THR A 281 16.13 14.27 1.92
N GLU A 282 17.00 13.66 2.72
CA GLU A 282 17.97 12.73 2.20
C GLU A 282 17.23 11.50 1.66
N ASN A 283 17.15 11.40 0.34
CA ASN A 283 16.83 10.17 -0.34
C ASN A 283 17.98 9.18 -0.10
N HIS A 284 17.83 8.31 0.87
CA HIS A 284 18.71 7.15 0.98
C HIS A 284 18.37 6.20 -0.19
N LEU A 285 19.07 6.40 -1.31
CA LEU A 285 19.18 5.37 -2.33
C LEU A 285 19.99 4.22 -1.70
N ILE A 286 19.32 3.11 -1.44
CA ILE A 286 20.01 1.87 -1.08
C ILE A 286 20.80 1.44 -2.31
N ASN A 287 22.12 1.56 -2.25
CA ASN A 287 23.02 0.97 -3.25
C ASN A 287 22.99 -0.55 -3.09
N TRP A 288 22.38 -1.24 -4.03
CA TRP A 288 22.41 -2.70 -4.12
C TRP A 288 23.64 -3.12 -4.95
N PRO A 289 24.70 -3.66 -4.33
CA PRO A 289 25.95 -3.92 -5.06
C PRO A 289 25.99 -5.22 -5.87
N HIS A 290 24.96 -6.10 -5.79
CA HIS A 290 25.02 -7.44 -6.36
C HIS A 290 23.67 -7.90 -6.92
N GLY A 291 23.69 -8.81 -7.92
CA GLY A 291 22.52 -9.31 -8.63
C GLY A 291 21.48 -10.05 -7.75
N LEU A 292 20.37 -10.41 -8.35
CA LEU A 292 19.17 -11.01 -7.72
C LEU A 292 19.51 -12.21 -6.81
N GLU A 293 20.48 -13.02 -7.21
CA GLU A 293 20.95 -14.22 -6.49
C GLU A 293 21.51 -13.90 -5.08
N ASN A 294 22.11 -12.74 -4.92
CA ASN A 294 22.63 -12.27 -3.64
C ASN A 294 21.55 -11.61 -2.77
N ILE A 295 20.54 -10.98 -3.39
CA ILE A 295 19.38 -10.42 -2.68
C ILE A 295 18.61 -11.55 -1.98
N VAL A 296 18.34 -12.65 -2.69
CA VAL A 296 17.65 -13.85 -2.15
C VAL A 296 18.44 -14.44 -0.99
N ARG A 297 19.76 -14.61 -1.15
CA ARG A 297 20.63 -15.14 -0.09
C ARG A 297 20.68 -14.24 1.15
N ASP A 298 20.73 -12.93 0.98
CA ASP A 298 20.79 -11.99 2.09
C ASP A 298 19.45 -11.89 2.83
N MET A 299 18.32 -12.09 2.15
CA MET A 299 16.98 -12.15 2.78
C MET A 299 16.81 -13.38 3.67
N HIS A 300 17.39 -14.54 3.33
CA HIS A 300 17.44 -15.72 4.20
C HIS A 300 18.22 -15.47 5.50
N GLY A 301 19.22 -14.56 5.48
CA GLY A 301 20.01 -14.18 6.66
C GLY A 301 19.23 -13.37 7.71
N TYR A 302 18.08 -12.79 7.35
CA TYR A 302 17.25 -11.98 8.26
C TYR A 302 16.10 -12.75 8.95
N GLY A 303 16.07 -14.09 8.85
CA GLY A 303 15.23 -14.94 9.71
C GLY A 303 13.72 -14.82 9.45
N PHE A 304 13.31 -14.63 8.20
CA PHE A 304 11.90 -14.84 7.84
C PHE A 304 11.64 -16.37 7.86
N PRO A 305 10.77 -16.86 8.74
CA PRO A 305 10.36 -18.24 8.69
C PRO A 305 9.50 -18.43 7.42
N LEU A 306 9.82 -19.45 6.65
CA LEU A 306 9.00 -20.02 5.60
C LEU A 306 7.75 -20.65 6.18
#